data_cc8e34865e077cfd8e85e87a32b901f4
#
_entry.id   cc8e34865e077cfd8e85e87a32b901f4
#
_cell.length_a   1.000
_cell.length_b   1.000
_cell.length_c   1.000
_cell.angle_alpha   90.00
_cell.angle_beta   90.00
_cell.angle_gamma   90.00
#
_symmetry.space_group_name_H-M   'P 1'
#
loop_
_entity.id
_entity.type
_entity.pdbx_description
1 polymer ?
#
loop_
_entity_poly.entity_id
_entity_poly.type
_entity_poly.pdbx_seq_one_letter_code
_entity_poly.pdbx_strand_id
1 'polypeptide(L)'
;MKPWVVLFTNLINKMLLKTVKASVTVLAFMILYFSSFSQTEIITYHSKVSGIITKHCTTCHFENGYSPFSLETYSDVSKRADFILHVLENKIMPPWTADTNYRSYINQNVMSTEEIRVIKDWVNLGKPEGTEVKIEVKKTRVSSGFDTTWSFGMERKYDDVEINKDIFKRFYIKTTINRDIYASRFEFKPGNNRIVHHSEVFIDTTNPTLPDFSIQGSDIIEGQKYEERNQDLSNFNYMTGWLPGEMYEEFPDGIYARIPKGSAMYFLIHYAPTPILESDSSSFNIHENIDEGEKRFYSTIDLHGHSDLVGKSFSIPPDSVITLHSIKKVTEKVSAFSLLVHAHHLAKSVLAYIITPESDTLPLIKIPEWNFNWQFIYKFEKFEIIPAGSVVHYYVTYDNTAENPENPNNPPKKIRYSFDADQEMMELFIYAVPYKDGDENTPLNYSTE
;
A
#
# COMPACT_ATOMS: atom_id res chain seq x y z
N MET A 1 -86.83 -42.61 -0.62
CA MET A 1 -86.20 -41.29 -0.86
C MET A 1 -86.06 -41.13 -2.38
N LYS A 2 -86.52 -40.02 -2.93
CA LYS A 2 -86.49 -39.82 -4.39
C LYS A 2 -85.02 -39.73 -4.92
N PRO A 3 -84.66 -40.34 -6.00
CA PRO A 3 -83.23 -40.42 -6.50
C PRO A 3 -82.58 -39.04 -6.74
N TRP A 4 -83.35 -38.01 -6.94
CA TRP A 4 -82.96 -36.62 -7.16
C TRP A 4 -82.30 -35.96 -5.94
N VAL A 5 -82.67 -36.36 -4.70
CA VAL A 5 -82.10 -35.76 -3.46
C VAL A 5 -80.65 -36.27 -3.25
N VAL A 6 -80.34 -37.52 -3.60
CA VAL A 6 -79.01 -38.08 -3.46
C VAL A 6 -78.03 -37.47 -4.49
N LEU A 7 -78.56 -37.15 -5.69
CA LEU A 7 -77.74 -36.53 -6.75
C LEU A 7 -77.37 -35.09 -6.39
N PHE A 8 -78.30 -34.36 -5.80
CA PHE A 8 -78.12 -32.92 -5.39
C PHE A 8 -77.13 -32.80 -4.20
N THR A 9 -77.25 -33.68 -3.21
CA THR A 9 -76.32 -33.76 -2.08
C THR A 9 -74.90 -34.11 -2.51
N ASN A 10 -74.73 -35.04 -3.46
CA ASN A 10 -73.42 -35.39 -3.99
C ASN A 10 -72.78 -34.25 -4.82
N LEU A 11 -73.60 -33.45 -5.53
CA LEU A 11 -73.12 -32.30 -6.30
C LEU A 11 -72.67 -31.16 -5.38
N ILE A 12 -73.46 -30.87 -4.34
CA ILE A 12 -73.11 -29.88 -3.35
C ILE A 12 -71.83 -30.25 -2.58
N ASN A 13 -71.70 -31.53 -2.18
CA ASN A 13 -70.49 -32.00 -1.49
C ASN A 13 -69.25 -31.92 -2.39
N LYS A 14 -69.39 -32.23 -3.69
CA LYS A 14 -68.27 -32.08 -4.65
C LYS A 14 -67.89 -30.59 -4.87
N MET A 15 -68.87 -29.70 -4.91
CA MET A 15 -68.58 -28.24 -5.00
C MET A 15 -67.96 -27.70 -3.73
N LEU A 16 -68.46 -28.08 -2.55
CA LEU A 16 -67.84 -27.70 -1.28
C LEU A 16 -66.40 -28.22 -1.15
N LEU A 17 -66.14 -29.48 -1.55
CA LEU A 17 -64.80 -30.06 -1.50
C LEU A 17 -63.85 -29.37 -2.47
N LYS A 18 -64.29 -28.90 -3.63
CA LYS A 18 -63.47 -28.10 -4.55
C LYS A 18 -63.16 -26.71 -4.03
N THR A 19 -64.17 -26.03 -3.43
CA THR A 19 -63.94 -24.70 -2.82
C THR A 19 -63.01 -24.79 -1.62
N VAL A 20 -63.17 -25.76 -0.74
CA VAL A 20 -62.26 -25.98 0.42
C VAL A 20 -60.86 -26.29 -0.05
N LYS A 21 -60.67 -27.16 -1.06
CA LYS A 21 -59.34 -27.44 -1.65
C LYS A 21 -58.71 -26.17 -2.27
N ALA A 22 -59.47 -25.39 -3.01
CA ALA A 22 -59.00 -24.11 -3.58
C ALA A 22 -58.59 -23.12 -2.51
N SER A 23 -59.40 -22.97 -1.45
CA SER A 23 -59.04 -22.11 -0.31
C SER A 23 -57.82 -22.55 0.47
N VAL A 24 -57.66 -23.86 0.69
CA VAL A 24 -56.45 -24.44 1.33
C VAL A 24 -55.23 -24.21 0.48
N THR A 25 -55.33 -24.37 -0.86
CA THR A 25 -54.23 -24.12 -1.77
C THR A 25 -53.80 -22.65 -1.79
N VAL A 26 -54.77 -21.73 -1.82
CA VAL A 26 -54.50 -20.28 -1.74
C VAL A 26 -53.84 -19.89 -0.42
N LEU A 27 -54.31 -20.44 0.71
CA LEU A 27 -53.72 -20.20 2.01
C LEU A 27 -52.31 -20.76 2.10
N ALA A 28 -52.07 -21.95 1.57
CA ALA A 28 -50.71 -22.54 1.48
C ALA A 28 -49.77 -21.68 0.61
N PHE A 29 -50.23 -21.17 -0.52
CA PHE A 29 -49.49 -20.22 -1.35
C PHE A 29 -49.21 -18.90 -0.66
N MET A 30 -50.18 -18.35 0.10
CA MET A 30 -49.96 -17.15 0.92
C MET A 30 -48.93 -17.41 2.02
N ILE A 31 -49.02 -18.53 2.73
CA ILE A 31 -48.02 -18.87 3.76
C ILE A 31 -46.63 -19.06 3.14
N LEU A 32 -46.49 -19.69 1.98
CA LEU A 32 -45.23 -19.80 1.26
C LEU A 32 -44.72 -18.44 0.75
N TYR A 33 -45.62 -17.56 0.32
CA TYR A 33 -45.24 -16.21 -0.12
C TYR A 33 -44.77 -15.33 1.05
N PHE A 34 -45.40 -15.43 2.22
CA PHE A 34 -44.96 -14.73 3.42
C PHE A 34 -43.69 -15.34 4.06
N SER A 35 -43.43 -16.61 3.88
CA SER A 35 -42.16 -17.24 4.33
C SER A 35 -40.99 -16.92 3.40
N SER A 36 -41.25 -16.38 2.20
CA SER A 36 -40.20 -15.92 1.26
C SER A 36 -39.81 -14.45 1.52
N PHE A 37 -40.35 -13.80 2.54
CA PHE A 37 -39.70 -12.57 3.04
C PHE A 37 -38.36 -12.97 3.60
N SER A 38 -37.33 -12.74 2.82
CA SER A 38 -35.94 -12.81 3.20
C SER A 38 -35.83 -12.23 4.59
N GLN A 39 -35.37 -13.01 5.56
CA GLN A 39 -34.88 -12.46 6.81
C GLN A 39 -33.80 -11.45 6.40
N THR A 40 -34.12 -10.17 6.45
CA THR A 40 -33.12 -9.12 6.36
C THR A 40 -32.16 -9.39 7.51
N GLU A 41 -31.02 -9.96 7.18
CA GLU A 41 -29.96 -10.27 8.14
C GLU A 41 -29.63 -8.96 8.86
N ILE A 42 -29.89 -8.91 10.16
CA ILE A 42 -29.66 -7.70 10.95
C ILE A 42 -28.16 -7.42 10.91
N ILE A 43 -27.81 -6.25 10.38
CA ILE A 43 -26.43 -5.80 10.33
C ILE A 43 -25.94 -5.57 11.77
N THR A 44 -25.03 -6.40 12.23
CA THR A 44 -24.36 -6.24 13.52
C THR A 44 -22.85 -6.18 13.33
N TYR A 45 -22.13 -5.79 14.36
CA TYR A 45 -20.65 -5.79 14.30
C TYR A 45 -20.13 -7.16 13.92
N HIS A 46 -20.50 -8.20 14.68
CA HIS A 46 -20.00 -9.54 14.46
C HIS A 46 -20.52 -10.23 13.19
N SER A 47 -21.67 -9.82 12.65
CA SER A 47 -22.19 -10.45 11.42
C SER A 47 -21.60 -9.90 10.14
N LYS A 48 -21.26 -8.59 10.09
CA LYS A 48 -20.84 -7.91 8.85
C LYS A 48 -19.66 -6.96 9.05
N VAL A 49 -19.69 -6.12 10.11
CA VAL A 49 -18.76 -4.98 10.22
C VAL A 49 -17.36 -5.44 10.58
N SER A 50 -17.21 -6.42 11.49
CA SER A 50 -15.91 -6.92 11.93
C SER A 50 -15.04 -7.40 10.77
N GLY A 51 -15.61 -8.13 9.81
CA GLY A 51 -14.89 -8.59 8.63
C GLY A 51 -14.39 -7.44 7.75
N ILE A 52 -15.21 -6.40 7.57
CA ILE A 52 -14.84 -5.20 6.80
C ILE A 52 -13.69 -4.45 7.51
N ILE A 53 -13.83 -4.24 8.83
CA ILE A 53 -12.80 -3.55 9.63
C ILE A 53 -11.49 -4.34 9.63
N THR A 54 -11.56 -5.67 9.81
CA THR A 54 -10.36 -6.52 9.79
C THR A 54 -9.66 -6.44 8.45
N LYS A 55 -10.40 -6.47 7.35
CA LYS A 55 -9.84 -6.43 5.99
C LYS A 55 -9.16 -5.10 5.66
N HIS A 56 -9.77 -3.97 6.05
CA HIS A 56 -9.38 -2.66 5.54
C HIS A 56 -8.68 -1.76 6.56
N CYS A 57 -8.82 -2.03 7.87
CA CYS A 57 -8.39 -1.11 8.92
C CYS A 57 -7.32 -1.70 9.85
N THR A 58 -7.47 -2.98 10.27
CA THR A 58 -6.61 -3.54 11.31
C THR A 58 -5.17 -3.78 10.89
N THR A 59 -4.84 -3.71 9.61
CA THR A 59 -3.46 -3.74 9.13
C THR A 59 -2.61 -2.60 9.72
N CYS A 60 -3.23 -1.43 9.95
CA CYS A 60 -2.60 -0.27 10.58
C CYS A 60 -3.10 -0.02 12.00
N HIS A 61 -4.40 -0.26 12.25
CA HIS A 61 -5.09 0.02 13.51
C HIS A 61 -5.16 -1.22 14.41
N PHE A 62 -4.01 -1.69 14.90
CA PHE A 62 -3.88 -2.79 15.86
C PHE A 62 -3.22 -2.32 17.15
N GLU A 63 -3.28 -3.13 18.21
CA GLU A 63 -2.69 -2.78 19.50
C GLU A 63 -1.17 -2.61 19.38
N ASN A 64 -0.66 -1.47 19.82
CA ASN A 64 0.74 -1.05 19.68
C ASN A 64 1.21 -0.94 18.21
N GLY A 65 0.27 -0.76 17.28
CA GLY A 65 0.54 -0.56 15.86
C GLY A 65 0.95 0.87 15.52
N TYR A 66 0.93 1.18 14.24
CA TYR A 66 1.37 2.47 13.68
C TYR A 66 0.35 3.58 13.89
N SER A 67 -0.92 3.23 14.02
CA SER A 67 -2.01 4.19 14.19
C SER A 67 -2.19 4.56 15.67
N PRO A 68 -2.68 5.77 15.97
CA PRO A 68 -2.81 6.24 17.35
C PRO A 68 -3.86 5.49 18.19
N PHE A 69 -4.60 4.58 17.58
CA PHE A 69 -5.61 3.75 18.24
C PHE A 69 -5.85 2.43 17.50
N SER A 70 -6.23 1.39 18.24
CA SER A 70 -6.66 0.11 17.69
C SER A 70 -8.11 0.14 17.20
N LEU A 71 -8.44 -0.73 16.23
CA LEU A 71 -9.78 -1.05 15.76
C LEU A 71 -10.05 -2.58 15.77
N GLU A 72 -9.35 -3.32 16.64
CA GLU A 72 -9.46 -4.79 16.70
C GLU A 72 -10.71 -5.28 17.44
N THR A 73 -11.30 -4.47 18.31
CA THR A 73 -12.47 -4.88 19.12
C THR A 73 -13.73 -4.10 18.77
N TYR A 74 -14.89 -4.69 19.08
CA TYR A 74 -16.18 -3.99 19.00
C TYR A 74 -16.15 -2.65 19.78
N SER A 75 -15.58 -2.64 20.97
CA SER A 75 -15.48 -1.44 21.81
C SER A 75 -14.65 -0.35 21.12
N ASP A 76 -13.57 -0.69 20.41
CA ASP A 76 -12.73 0.27 19.72
C ASP A 76 -13.45 0.89 18.53
N VAL A 77 -14.13 0.06 17.75
CA VAL A 77 -14.84 0.48 16.55
C VAL A 77 -16.10 1.26 16.90
N SER A 78 -16.93 0.78 17.85
CA SER A 78 -18.19 1.40 18.20
C SER A 78 -18.04 2.81 18.80
N LYS A 79 -16.98 3.04 19.59
CA LYS A 79 -16.65 4.35 20.14
C LYS A 79 -16.24 5.37 19.07
N ARG A 80 -15.72 4.90 17.94
CA ARG A 80 -15.21 5.74 16.84
C ARG A 80 -16.05 5.68 15.57
N ALA A 81 -17.18 4.99 15.62
CA ALA A 81 -17.98 4.65 14.44
C ALA A 81 -18.40 5.87 13.61
N ASP A 82 -18.77 6.97 14.26
CA ASP A 82 -19.15 8.21 13.57
C ASP A 82 -17.93 8.86 12.88
N PHE A 83 -16.76 8.81 13.52
CA PHE A 83 -15.51 9.26 12.93
C PHE A 83 -15.06 8.35 11.78
N ILE A 84 -15.17 7.03 11.96
CA ILE A 84 -14.89 6.05 10.90
C ILE A 84 -15.77 6.34 9.68
N LEU A 85 -17.08 6.52 9.88
CA LEU A 85 -17.99 6.85 8.78
C LEU A 85 -17.58 8.15 8.07
N HIS A 86 -17.22 9.19 8.84
CA HIS A 86 -16.78 10.46 8.28
C HIS A 86 -15.53 10.29 7.38
N VAL A 87 -14.50 9.57 7.83
CA VAL A 87 -13.28 9.39 7.04
C VAL A 87 -13.49 8.51 5.82
N LEU A 88 -14.44 7.56 5.88
CA LEU A 88 -14.85 6.74 4.74
C LEU A 88 -15.60 7.56 3.67
N GLU A 89 -16.59 8.37 4.09
CA GLU A 89 -17.38 9.20 3.17
C GLU A 89 -16.52 10.28 2.49
N ASN A 90 -15.46 10.75 3.15
CA ASN A 90 -14.51 11.72 2.60
C ASN A 90 -13.28 11.09 1.95
N LYS A 91 -13.23 9.76 1.83
CA LYS A 91 -12.12 9.01 1.21
C LYS A 91 -10.74 9.29 1.85
N ILE A 92 -10.74 9.60 3.13
CA ILE A 92 -9.49 9.83 3.89
C ILE A 92 -8.87 8.48 4.28
N MET A 93 -9.73 7.49 4.63
CA MET A 93 -9.34 6.13 5.02
C MET A 93 -10.24 5.08 4.34
N PRO A 94 -9.74 3.88 4.04
CA PRO A 94 -8.32 3.53 4.04
C PRO A 94 -7.55 4.33 2.98
N PRO A 95 -6.25 4.60 3.20
CA PRO A 95 -5.47 5.36 2.23
C PRO A 95 -5.23 4.53 0.97
N TRP A 96 -5.56 5.09 -0.17
CA TRP A 96 -5.23 4.55 -1.48
C TRP A 96 -5.32 5.65 -2.53
N THR A 97 -4.23 5.90 -3.23
CA THR A 97 -4.11 7.07 -4.12
C THR A 97 -4.23 6.74 -5.61
N ALA A 98 -3.94 5.50 -6.01
CA ALA A 98 -4.00 5.12 -7.42
C ALA A 98 -5.45 4.95 -7.93
N ASP A 99 -5.70 5.43 -9.16
CA ASP A 99 -6.98 5.29 -9.86
C ASP A 99 -7.19 3.83 -10.31
N THR A 100 -8.07 3.11 -9.64
CA THR A 100 -8.37 1.69 -9.90
C THR A 100 -9.09 1.47 -11.25
N ASN A 101 -9.63 2.52 -11.87
CA ASN A 101 -10.17 2.43 -13.24
C ASN A 101 -9.07 2.52 -14.30
N TYR A 102 -7.90 3.06 -13.94
CA TYR A 102 -6.75 3.13 -14.84
C TYR A 102 -5.97 1.81 -14.84
N ARG A 103 -5.72 1.26 -13.63
CA ARG A 103 -5.08 -0.04 -13.42
C ARG A 103 -5.44 -0.58 -12.03
N SER A 104 -5.63 -1.91 -11.91
CA SER A 104 -5.77 -2.62 -10.64
C SER A 104 -4.42 -3.17 -10.15
N TYR A 105 -4.33 -3.34 -8.82
CA TYR A 105 -3.16 -3.88 -8.13
C TYR A 105 -3.57 -4.90 -7.09
N ILE A 106 -2.76 -5.93 -6.86
CA ILE A 106 -3.12 -7.01 -5.94
C ILE A 106 -3.23 -6.52 -4.47
N ASN A 107 -2.44 -5.51 -4.12
CA ASN A 107 -2.42 -4.92 -2.77
C ASN A 107 -3.31 -3.68 -2.61
N GLN A 108 -4.26 -3.45 -3.54
CA GLN A 108 -5.13 -2.28 -3.42
C GLN A 108 -6.07 -2.40 -2.23
N ASN A 109 -6.08 -1.36 -1.38
CA ASN A 109 -6.97 -1.27 -0.22
C ASN A 109 -8.09 -0.26 -0.47
N VAL A 110 -9.07 -0.64 -1.30
CA VAL A 110 -10.22 0.20 -1.65
C VAL A 110 -11.49 -0.48 -1.20
N MET A 111 -12.29 0.25 -0.43
CA MET A 111 -13.61 -0.23 0.00
C MET A 111 -14.64 -0.09 -1.11
N SER A 112 -15.46 -1.11 -1.28
CA SER A 112 -16.61 -1.05 -2.17
C SER A 112 -17.71 -0.14 -1.58
N THR A 113 -18.55 0.41 -2.47
CA THR A 113 -19.73 1.20 -2.05
C THR A 113 -20.64 0.41 -1.11
N GLU A 114 -20.71 -0.92 -1.28
CA GLU A 114 -21.50 -1.80 -0.43
C GLU A 114 -20.89 -1.95 0.98
N GLU A 115 -19.58 -2.09 1.10
CA GLU A 115 -18.91 -2.14 2.41
C GLU A 115 -19.11 -0.84 3.18
N ILE A 116 -18.99 0.31 2.51
CA ILE A 116 -19.26 1.63 3.13
C ILE A 116 -20.73 1.72 3.56
N ARG A 117 -21.66 1.26 2.72
CA ARG A 117 -23.09 1.23 3.05
C ARG A 117 -23.38 0.38 4.27
N VAL A 118 -22.78 -0.80 4.38
CA VAL A 118 -22.92 -1.69 5.56
C VAL A 118 -22.49 -0.98 6.84
N ILE A 119 -21.36 -0.29 6.83
CA ILE A 119 -20.89 0.47 8.00
C ILE A 119 -21.86 1.60 8.34
N LYS A 120 -22.33 2.36 7.33
CA LYS A 120 -23.30 3.45 7.51
C LYS A 120 -24.60 2.95 8.12
N ASP A 121 -25.16 1.85 7.58
CA ASP A 121 -26.38 1.25 8.08
C ASP A 121 -26.22 0.75 9.52
N TRP A 122 -25.07 0.14 9.83
CA TRP A 122 -24.73 -0.30 11.19
C TRP A 122 -24.68 0.88 12.18
N VAL A 123 -24.07 1.99 11.80
CA VAL A 123 -24.04 3.23 12.61
C VAL A 123 -25.44 3.74 12.86
N ASN A 124 -26.28 3.83 11.80
CA ASN A 124 -27.65 4.30 11.89
C ASN A 124 -28.56 3.39 12.73
N LEU A 125 -28.29 2.09 12.78
CA LEU A 125 -28.99 1.11 13.62
C LEU A 125 -28.59 1.19 15.10
N GLY A 126 -27.72 2.13 15.49
CA GLY A 126 -27.26 2.28 16.87
C GLY A 126 -26.12 1.35 17.23
N LYS A 127 -25.39 0.87 16.25
CA LYS A 127 -24.13 0.11 16.41
C LYS A 127 -24.33 -1.24 17.16
N PRO A 128 -25.31 -2.08 16.77
CA PRO A 128 -25.56 -3.34 17.49
C PRO A 128 -24.31 -4.26 17.40
N GLU A 129 -23.93 -4.82 18.55
CA GLU A 129 -22.78 -5.74 18.63
C GLU A 129 -23.07 -7.07 17.93
N GLY A 130 -24.22 -7.65 18.23
CA GLY A 130 -24.59 -8.98 17.76
C GLY A 130 -23.92 -10.08 18.57
N THR A 131 -24.19 -11.32 18.18
CA THR A 131 -23.56 -12.49 18.82
C THR A 131 -22.19 -12.72 18.20
N GLU A 132 -21.16 -12.80 19.04
CA GLU A 132 -19.82 -13.16 18.59
C GLU A 132 -19.84 -14.56 17.99
N VAL A 133 -19.70 -14.63 16.68
CA VAL A 133 -19.42 -15.89 16.00
C VAL A 133 -17.91 -16.06 16.12
N LYS A 134 -17.47 -17.02 16.93
CA LYS A 134 -16.07 -17.45 16.93
C LYS A 134 -15.75 -18.06 15.56
N ILE A 135 -15.58 -17.21 14.55
CA ILE A 135 -14.84 -17.59 13.38
C ILE A 135 -13.41 -17.67 13.90
N GLU A 136 -12.85 -18.87 13.96
CA GLU A 136 -11.39 -18.98 14.02
C GLU A 136 -10.85 -18.34 12.72
N VAL A 137 -10.79 -17.02 12.71
CA VAL A 137 -9.85 -16.33 11.83
C VAL A 137 -8.52 -16.84 12.35
N LYS A 138 -7.97 -17.85 11.69
CA LYS A 138 -6.55 -18.10 11.83
C LYS A 138 -5.91 -16.73 11.61
N LYS A 139 -5.48 -16.07 12.68
CA LYS A 139 -4.45 -15.05 12.60
C LYS A 139 -3.24 -15.80 12.08
N THR A 140 -3.19 -15.94 10.78
CA THR A 140 -1.98 -16.33 10.11
C THR A 140 -1.04 -15.14 10.21
N ARG A 141 -0.58 -14.85 11.44
CA ARG A 141 0.80 -14.40 11.53
C ARG A 141 1.57 -15.62 11.02
N VAL A 142 1.77 -15.63 9.73
CA VAL A 142 2.69 -16.60 9.15
C VAL A 142 4.03 -16.22 9.76
N SER A 143 4.42 -16.95 10.80
CA SER A 143 5.82 -17.26 10.94
C SER A 143 6.16 -18.08 9.69
N SER A 144 6.27 -17.41 8.56
CA SER A 144 6.80 -18.00 7.36
C SER A 144 8.15 -18.57 7.76
N GLY A 145 8.30 -19.86 7.66
CA GLY A 145 9.56 -20.53 7.92
C GLY A 145 10.56 -20.06 6.86
N PHE A 146 11.16 -18.88 7.07
CA PHE A 146 12.31 -18.47 6.29
C PHE A 146 13.49 -19.36 6.67
N ASP A 147 14.25 -19.77 5.68
CA ASP A 147 15.45 -20.58 5.91
C ASP A 147 16.48 -19.80 6.70
N THR A 148 16.57 -18.49 6.46
CA THR A 148 17.51 -17.60 7.16
C THR A 148 16.92 -16.19 7.26
N THR A 149 17.12 -15.54 8.39
CA THR A 149 16.85 -14.11 8.59
C THR A 149 18.12 -13.40 9.01
N TRP A 150 18.49 -12.37 8.24
CA TRP A 150 19.56 -11.45 8.57
C TRP A 150 18.95 -10.22 9.21
N SER A 151 19.42 -9.86 10.40
CA SER A 151 18.91 -8.70 11.14
C SER A 151 20.00 -7.66 11.31
N PHE A 152 19.71 -6.44 10.93
CA PHE A 152 20.58 -5.28 11.03
C PHE A 152 19.84 -4.17 11.76
N GLY A 153 20.52 -3.46 12.66
CA GLY A 153 19.90 -2.41 13.45
C GLY A 153 20.86 -1.29 13.76
N MET A 154 20.31 -0.24 14.32
CA MET A 154 21.14 0.83 14.87
C MET A 154 22.06 0.28 15.95
N GLU A 155 23.35 0.66 15.95
CA GLU A 155 24.31 0.20 16.95
C GLU A 155 23.95 0.64 18.36
N ARG A 156 23.26 1.75 18.47
CA ARG A 156 22.74 2.30 19.73
C ARG A 156 21.44 3.04 19.48
N LYS A 157 20.66 3.15 20.53
CA LYS A 157 19.44 3.93 20.55
C LYS A 157 19.73 5.39 20.18
N TYR A 158 18.89 5.95 19.31
CA TYR A 158 18.91 7.36 18.99
C TYR A 158 17.99 8.10 19.95
N ASP A 159 18.53 8.94 20.82
CA ASP A 159 17.81 9.62 21.90
C ASP A 159 17.58 11.12 21.64
N ASP A 160 18.05 11.65 20.50
CA ASP A 160 18.03 13.09 20.18
C ASP A 160 16.95 13.46 19.15
N VAL A 161 15.76 12.83 19.21
CA VAL A 161 14.65 13.26 18.35
C VAL A 161 14.17 14.63 18.81
N GLU A 162 14.37 15.63 17.96
CA GLU A 162 14.07 17.04 18.29
C GLU A 162 12.57 17.27 18.45
N ILE A 163 12.19 17.98 19.52
CA ILE A 163 10.80 18.29 19.83
C ILE A 163 10.21 19.24 18.78
N ASN A 164 9.00 18.92 18.31
CA ASN A 164 8.21 19.72 17.35
C ASN A 164 8.92 20.02 16.03
N LYS A 165 9.84 19.16 15.63
CA LYS A 165 10.52 19.24 14.33
C LYS A 165 10.24 18.01 13.48
N ASP A 166 10.16 18.26 12.21
CA ASP A 166 10.11 17.26 11.15
C ASP A 166 11.55 17.04 10.67
N ILE A 167 12.10 15.87 10.91
CA ILE A 167 13.54 15.64 10.70
C ILE A 167 13.83 14.36 9.94
N PHE A 168 14.83 14.42 9.08
CA PHE A 168 15.39 13.28 8.38
C PHE A 168 16.78 12.96 8.94
N LYS A 169 17.00 11.70 9.31
CA LYS A 169 18.27 11.24 9.86
C LYS A 169 18.77 10.03 9.08
N ARG A 170 20.09 10.03 8.84
CA ARG A 170 20.77 8.94 8.17
C ARG A 170 21.54 8.13 9.20
N PHE A 171 21.31 6.81 9.19
CA PHE A 171 21.99 5.86 10.06
C PHE A 171 22.76 4.85 9.23
N TYR A 172 24.09 4.89 9.29
CA TYR A 172 24.91 3.86 8.69
C TYR A 172 24.81 2.58 9.51
N ILE A 173 24.59 1.48 8.82
CA ILE A 173 24.39 0.17 9.45
C ILE A 173 25.60 -0.69 9.22
N LYS A 174 26.20 -1.13 10.31
CA LYS A 174 27.29 -2.09 10.25
C LYS A 174 26.76 -3.44 9.80
N THR A 175 27.04 -3.80 8.57
CA THR A 175 26.67 -5.10 8.04
C THR A 175 27.75 -6.14 8.29
N THR A 176 27.35 -7.38 8.53
CA THR A 176 28.24 -8.54 8.64
C THR A 176 27.96 -9.54 7.52
N ILE A 177 27.63 -9.02 6.33
CA ILE A 177 27.29 -9.83 5.16
C ILE A 177 28.54 -10.54 4.66
N ASN A 178 28.67 -11.82 4.99
CA ASN A 178 29.87 -12.63 4.71
C ASN A 178 29.70 -13.58 3.51
N ARG A 179 28.53 -13.65 2.92
CA ARG A 179 28.19 -14.34 1.67
C ARG A 179 27.14 -13.55 0.90
N ASP A 180 26.89 -13.89 -0.34
CA ASP A 180 25.74 -13.36 -1.07
C ASP A 180 24.42 -13.77 -0.38
N ILE A 181 23.48 -12.85 -0.29
CA ILE A 181 22.12 -13.04 0.24
C ILE A 181 21.14 -12.98 -0.93
N TYR A 182 20.18 -13.88 -0.94
CA TYR A 182 19.09 -13.93 -1.92
C TYR A 182 17.78 -13.65 -1.20
N ALA A 183 17.47 -12.37 -1.07
CA ALA A 183 16.33 -11.91 -0.31
C ALA A 183 15.03 -12.15 -1.06
N SER A 184 14.06 -12.82 -0.41
CA SER A 184 12.68 -12.97 -0.85
C SER A 184 11.76 -11.92 -0.23
N ARG A 185 12.20 -11.30 0.89
CA ARG A 185 11.43 -10.31 1.64
C ARG A 185 12.34 -9.34 2.40
N PHE A 186 11.91 -8.08 2.46
CA PHE A 186 12.49 -7.03 3.30
C PHE A 186 11.47 -6.61 4.36
N GLU A 187 11.93 -6.42 5.58
CA GLU A 187 11.09 -5.99 6.70
C GLU A 187 11.81 -4.91 7.50
N PHE A 188 11.36 -3.66 7.39
CA PHE A 188 11.79 -2.60 8.29
C PHE A 188 10.95 -2.63 9.56
N LYS A 189 11.61 -2.58 10.70
CA LYS A 189 10.97 -2.56 12.04
C LYS A 189 11.28 -1.25 12.71
N PRO A 190 10.34 -0.28 12.72
CA PRO A 190 10.52 0.93 13.49
C PRO A 190 10.66 0.60 14.98
N GLY A 191 11.66 1.18 15.62
CA GLY A 191 11.86 1.03 17.06
C GLY A 191 10.87 1.85 17.87
N ASN A 192 10.28 2.87 17.25
CA ASN A 192 9.23 3.69 17.84
C ASN A 192 8.18 4.10 16.79
N ASN A 193 7.07 3.36 16.76
CA ASN A 193 5.97 3.56 15.81
C ASN A 193 5.27 4.93 15.91
N ARG A 194 5.50 5.69 16.99
CA ARG A 194 4.85 6.99 17.18
C ARG A 194 5.55 8.13 16.46
N ILE A 195 6.84 7.98 16.20
CA ILE A 195 7.67 9.04 15.66
C ILE A 195 8.30 8.68 14.31
N VAL A 196 8.52 7.39 14.01
CA VAL A 196 9.01 6.96 12.71
C VAL A 196 7.86 7.08 11.71
N HIS A 197 7.94 8.09 10.83
CA HIS A 197 6.91 8.36 9.83
C HIS A 197 7.10 7.52 8.58
N HIS A 198 8.32 7.42 8.07
CA HIS A 198 8.73 6.47 7.03
C HIS A 198 10.23 6.25 7.08
N SER A 199 10.70 5.25 6.38
CA SER A 199 12.12 5.02 6.18
C SER A 199 12.42 4.56 4.78
N GLU A 200 13.64 4.83 4.36
CA GLU A 200 14.24 4.31 3.13
C GLU A 200 15.52 3.57 3.50
N VAL A 201 15.76 2.47 2.82
CA VAL A 201 16.98 1.66 2.98
C VAL A 201 17.78 1.73 1.70
N PHE A 202 19.02 2.15 1.82
CA PHE A 202 19.96 2.26 0.72
C PHE A 202 21.09 1.27 0.88
N ILE A 203 21.59 0.75 -0.23
CA ILE A 203 22.65 -0.25 -0.26
C ILE A 203 23.75 0.15 -1.23
N ASP A 204 25.01 -0.02 -0.82
CA ASP A 204 26.18 0.00 -1.69
C ASP A 204 26.70 -1.43 -1.87
N THR A 205 26.67 -1.90 -3.09
CA THR A 205 27.09 -3.25 -3.47
C THR A 205 28.53 -3.31 -4.00
N THR A 206 29.24 -2.17 -4.04
CA THR A 206 30.58 -2.07 -4.58
C THR A 206 31.69 -2.46 -3.59
N ASN A 207 31.31 -2.89 -2.38
CA ASN A 207 32.22 -3.23 -1.26
C ASN A 207 33.00 -2.01 -0.78
N PRO A 208 32.35 -0.92 -0.37
CA PRO A 208 32.99 0.32 0.01
C PRO A 208 33.85 0.16 1.28
N THR A 209 34.89 0.98 1.39
CA THR A 209 35.46 1.32 2.68
C THR A 209 34.42 2.16 3.40
N LEU A 210 33.72 1.58 4.38
CA LEU A 210 32.67 2.27 5.11
C LEU A 210 33.21 3.55 5.75
N PRO A 211 32.43 4.66 5.73
CA PRO A 211 32.78 5.86 6.49
C PRO A 211 32.98 5.54 7.98
N ASP A 212 33.75 6.35 8.69
CA ASP A 212 33.91 6.22 10.13
C ASP A 212 32.55 6.32 10.83
N PHE A 213 32.08 5.19 11.35
CA PHE A 213 30.77 5.07 12.02
C PHE A 213 30.68 5.78 13.38
N SER A 214 31.72 6.50 13.79
CA SER A 214 31.71 7.29 15.03
C SER A 214 30.64 8.40 15.02
N ILE A 215 30.08 8.71 13.84
CA ILE A 215 29.02 9.70 13.64
C ILE A 215 27.71 8.98 13.37
N GLN A 216 27.09 8.42 14.40
CA GLN A 216 25.71 7.97 14.32
C GLN A 216 24.77 9.18 14.29
N GLY A 217 23.84 9.19 13.33
CA GLY A 217 22.88 10.25 13.15
C GLY A 217 23.53 11.53 12.64
N SER A 218 24.30 11.43 11.52
CA SER A 218 24.69 12.65 10.81
C SER A 218 23.43 13.36 10.36
N ASP A 219 23.22 14.55 10.90
CA ASP A 219 22.10 15.39 10.55
C ASP A 219 22.10 15.62 9.04
N ILE A 220 20.97 15.37 8.41
CA ILE A 220 20.66 16.10 7.18
C ILE A 220 20.30 17.49 7.70
N ILE A 221 21.32 18.32 7.95
CA ILE A 221 21.12 19.67 8.46
C ILE A 221 20.37 20.42 7.37
N GLU A 222 19.20 20.91 7.73
CA GLU A 222 18.40 21.78 6.91
C GLU A 222 19.30 22.89 6.32
N GLY A 223 19.36 22.99 4.99
CA GLY A 223 20.16 23.97 4.28
C GLY A 223 21.59 23.57 3.87
N GLN A 224 22.10 22.40 4.25
CA GLN A 224 23.35 21.91 3.65
C GLN A 224 23.05 21.23 2.32
N LYS A 225 23.64 21.76 1.24
CA LYS A 225 23.56 21.13 -0.07
C LYS A 225 24.11 19.72 -0.01
N TYR A 226 23.44 18.79 -0.70
CA TYR A 226 23.88 17.39 -0.85
C TYR A 226 25.37 17.28 -1.26
N GLU A 227 25.85 18.24 -2.08
CA GLU A 227 27.20 18.33 -2.60
C GLU A 227 28.25 18.80 -1.55
N GLU A 228 27.83 19.38 -0.44
CA GLU A 228 28.74 19.89 0.62
C GLU A 228 29.03 18.84 1.72
N ARG A 229 28.39 17.69 1.63
CA ARG A 229 28.60 16.58 2.57
C ARG A 229 29.79 15.78 2.10
N ASN A 230 30.88 15.77 2.86
CA ASN A 230 32.15 15.08 2.57
C ASN A 230 32.05 13.54 2.48
N GLN A 231 30.87 12.98 2.16
CA GLN A 231 30.63 11.56 2.00
C GLN A 231 30.10 11.31 0.59
N ASP A 232 30.89 10.63 -0.21
CA ASP A 232 30.45 10.14 -1.52
C ASP A 232 29.46 8.99 -1.32
N LEU A 233 28.18 9.28 -1.57
CA LEU A 233 27.08 8.32 -1.50
C LEU A 233 26.59 7.89 -2.88
N SER A 234 27.32 8.28 -3.93
CA SER A 234 26.93 7.98 -5.33
C SER A 234 26.77 6.49 -5.61
N ASN A 235 27.44 5.63 -4.83
CA ASN A 235 27.35 4.18 -4.96
C ASN A 235 26.18 3.54 -4.19
N PHE A 236 25.50 4.30 -3.33
CA PHE A 236 24.33 3.79 -2.62
C PHE A 236 23.08 3.94 -3.47
N ASN A 237 22.47 2.80 -3.74
CA ASN A 237 21.23 2.72 -4.49
C ASN A 237 20.06 2.46 -3.54
N TYR A 238 18.90 3.00 -3.86
CA TYR A 238 17.67 2.68 -3.16
C TYR A 238 17.39 1.18 -3.24
N MET A 239 17.09 0.57 -2.10
CA MET A 239 16.79 -0.85 -2.03
C MET A 239 15.31 -1.09 -1.74
N THR A 240 14.78 -0.43 -0.71
CA THR A 240 13.39 -0.54 -0.27
C THR A 240 13.02 0.64 0.62
N GLY A 241 11.72 0.85 0.85
CA GLY A 241 11.19 1.79 1.81
C GLY A 241 10.21 1.13 2.76
N TRP A 242 9.79 1.87 3.77
CA TRP A 242 8.75 1.47 4.69
C TRP A 242 7.85 2.65 5.02
N LEU A 243 6.55 2.38 5.05
CA LEU A 243 5.48 3.30 5.45
C LEU A 243 4.63 2.67 6.55
N PRO A 244 3.96 3.46 7.41
CA PRO A 244 2.99 2.96 8.36
C PRO A 244 1.91 2.12 7.69
N GLY A 245 1.78 0.86 8.12
CA GLY A 245 0.84 -0.10 7.54
C GLY A 245 1.48 -1.11 6.58
N GLU A 246 2.68 -0.85 6.09
CA GLU A 246 3.46 -1.86 5.38
C GLU A 246 4.24 -2.69 6.40
N MET A 247 3.94 -3.98 6.48
CA MET A 247 4.68 -4.87 7.38
C MET A 247 6.02 -5.28 6.77
N TYR A 248 6.04 -5.48 5.45
CA TYR A 248 7.22 -5.92 4.70
C TYR A 248 7.01 -5.73 3.19
N GLU A 249 8.12 -5.60 2.46
CA GLU A 249 8.14 -5.75 1.00
C GLU A 249 8.48 -7.20 0.66
N GLU A 250 7.59 -7.87 -0.04
CA GLU A 250 7.75 -9.24 -0.48
C GLU A 250 7.77 -9.33 -1.99
N PHE A 251 8.69 -10.13 -2.50
CA PHE A 251 8.79 -10.41 -3.93
C PHE A 251 7.94 -11.62 -4.31
N PRO A 252 7.46 -11.70 -5.56
CA PRO A 252 6.77 -12.88 -6.05
C PRO A 252 7.64 -14.13 -5.95
N ASP A 253 7.01 -15.30 -5.84
CA ASP A 253 7.68 -16.59 -5.79
C ASP A 253 8.75 -16.74 -6.89
N GLY A 254 9.94 -17.17 -6.53
CA GLY A 254 11.06 -17.35 -7.43
C GLY A 254 11.80 -16.07 -7.82
N ILE A 255 11.39 -14.89 -7.32
CA ILE A 255 12.06 -13.61 -7.53
C ILE A 255 12.79 -13.19 -6.25
N TYR A 256 14.01 -12.68 -6.42
CA TYR A 256 14.88 -12.34 -5.31
C TYR A 256 15.64 -11.03 -5.56
N ALA A 257 15.92 -10.32 -4.47
CA ALA A 257 16.98 -9.32 -4.47
C ALA A 257 18.32 -10.01 -4.20
N ARG A 258 19.33 -9.74 -5.03
CA ARG A 258 20.71 -10.19 -4.76
C ARG A 258 21.46 -9.12 -4.00
N ILE A 259 21.93 -9.47 -2.81
CA ILE A 259 22.75 -8.61 -1.98
C ILE A 259 24.14 -9.24 -1.88
N PRO A 260 25.16 -8.69 -2.57
CA PRO A 260 26.49 -9.25 -2.59
C PRO A 260 27.16 -9.25 -1.20
N LYS A 261 28.06 -10.19 -1.01
CA LYS A 261 28.95 -10.20 0.15
C LYS A 261 29.67 -8.84 0.31
N GLY A 262 29.69 -8.35 1.55
CA GLY A 262 30.40 -7.12 1.91
C GLY A 262 29.63 -5.83 1.58
N SER A 263 28.39 -5.92 1.12
CA SER A 263 27.54 -4.75 0.90
C SER A 263 27.38 -3.93 2.19
N ALA A 264 27.37 -2.61 2.05
CA ALA A 264 27.04 -1.67 3.12
C ALA A 264 25.63 -1.12 2.95
N MET A 265 25.02 -0.66 4.03
CA MET A 265 23.71 -0.02 3.96
C MET A 265 23.58 1.16 4.93
N TYR A 266 22.61 2.04 4.67
CA TYR A 266 22.16 3.02 5.62
C TYR A 266 20.63 3.11 5.59
N PHE A 267 20.05 3.50 6.73
CA PHE A 267 18.66 3.91 6.83
C PHE A 267 18.57 5.42 6.72
N LEU A 268 17.66 5.91 5.92
CA LEU A 268 17.19 7.28 5.98
C LEU A 268 15.83 7.23 6.67
N ILE A 269 15.72 7.79 7.87
CA ILE A 269 14.49 7.76 8.66
C ILE A 269 13.93 9.16 8.78
N HIS A 270 12.67 9.30 8.43
CA HIS A 270 11.88 10.48 8.65
C HIS A 270 11.16 10.36 10.00
N TYR A 271 11.43 11.27 10.92
CA TYR A 271 10.76 11.37 12.20
C TYR A 271 9.73 12.49 12.17
N ALA A 272 8.47 12.16 12.45
CA ALA A 272 7.39 13.13 12.57
C ALA A 272 7.56 13.99 13.82
N PRO A 273 7.07 15.25 13.81
CA PRO A 273 7.10 16.13 14.97
C PRO A 273 6.46 15.50 16.20
N THR A 274 7.14 15.59 17.35
CA THR A 274 6.66 15.09 18.64
C THR A 274 6.74 16.18 19.69
N PRO A 275 5.75 16.31 20.61
CA PRO A 275 5.80 17.32 21.67
C PRO A 275 6.69 16.94 22.87
N ILE A 276 7.21 15.72 22.89
CA ILE A 276 8.05 15.18 23.98
C ILE A 276 9.31 14.56 23.41
N LEU A 277 10.35 14.45 24.25
CA LEU A 277 11.56 13.71 23.88
C LEU A 277 11.21 12.25 23.69
N GLU A 278 11.57 11.75 22.55
CA GLU A 278 11.38 10.36 22.13
C GLU A 278 12.71 9.78 21.67
N SER A 279 12.73 8.50 21.51
CA SER A 279 13.91 7.79 21.04
C SER A 279 13.54 6.66 20.13
N ASP A 280 14.47 6.26 19.28
CA ASP A 280 14.28 5.19 18.31
C ASP A 280 15.43 4.17 18.32
N SER A 281 15.11 2.94 17.92
CA SER A 281 16.06 1.83 17.74
C SER A 281 15.62 0.93 16.59
N SER A 282 15.35 1.53 15.46
CA SER A 282 14.87 0.85 14.26
C SER A 282 15.83 -0.21 13.75
N SER A 283 15.29 -1.24 13.13
CA SER A 283 16.04 -2.36 12.54
C SER A 283 15.46 -2.78 11.21
N PHE A 284 16.24 -3.54 10.46
CA PHE A 284 15.88 -4.04 9.14
C PHE A 284 16.23 -5.52 9.04
N ASN A 285 15.26 -6.32 8.61
CA ASN A 285 15.43 -7.74 8.39
C ASN A 285 15.42 -8.05 6.90
N ILE A 286 16.31 -8.94 6.50
CA ILE A 286 16.37 -9.54 5.18
C ILE A 286 16.05 -11.02 5.34
N HIS A 287 15.00 -11.48 4.71
CA HIS A 287 14.54 -12.87 4.77
C HIS A 287 14.92 -13.61 3.49
N GLU A 288 15.51 -14.78 3.65
CA GLU A 288 15.84 -15.68 2.54
C GLU A 288 14.93 -16.91 2.59
N ASN A 289 14.34 -17.26 1.45
CA ASN A 289 13.83 -18.59 1.18
C ASN A 289 14.74 -19.23 0.14
N ILE A 290 15.36 -20.33 0.50
CA ILE A 290 16.25 -21.04 -0.39
C ILE A 290 15.46 -22.12 -1.12
N ASP A 291 14.64 -21.71 -2.08
CA ASP A 291 14.02 -22.66 -2.98
C ASP A 291 15.07 -23.34 -3.86
N GLU A 292 14.91 -24.66 -4.10
CA GLU A 292 15.77 -25.42 -5.02
C GLU A 292 15.54 -25.02 -6.49
N GLY A 293 14.53 -24.18 -6.77
CA GLY A 293 14.14 -23.73 -8.10
C GLY A 293 15.08 -22.71 -8.73
N GLU A 294 14.78 -22.35 -9.96
CA GLU A 294 15.48 -21.28 -10.68
C GLU A 294 15.25 -19.94 -9.98
N LYS A 295 16.33 -19.25 -9.64
CA LYS A 295 16.29 -17.92 -9.01
C LYS A 295 16.36 -16.84 -10.07
N ARG A 296 15.38 -15.94 -10.06
CA ARG A 296 15.37 -14.74 -10.90
C ARG A 296 15.66 -13.53 -10.04
N PHE A 297 16.61 -12.72 -10.48
CA PHE A 297 16.98 -11.50 -9.76
C PHE A 297 16.34 -10.30 -10.42
N TYR A 298 15.66 -9.47 -9.61
CA TYR A 298 15.10 -8.27 -10.14
C TYR A 298 16.13 -7.15 -10.33
N SER A 299 15.82 -6.25 -11.22
CA SER A 299 16.40 -4.94 -11.37
C SER A 299 15.29 -3.93 -11.51
N THR A 300 15.60 -2.64 -11.39
CA THR A 300 14.65 -1.56 -11.58
C THR A 300 14.90 -0.85 -12.91
N ILE A 301 13.80 -0.35 -13.51
CA ILE A 301 13.86 0.66 -14.55
C ILE A 301 13.54 1.97 -13.87
N ASP A 302 14.58 2.80 -13.69
CA ASP A 302 14.48 4.01 -12.89
C ASP A 302 14.32 5.23 -13.80
N LEU A 303 13.35 6.09 -13.49
CA LEU A 303 13.21 7.40 -14.09
C LEU A 303 13.39 8.46 -13.00
N HIS A 304 14.40 9.29 -13.18
CA HIS A 304 14.74 10.35 -12.23
C HIS A 304 14.51 11.74 -12.84
N GLY A 305 13.89 12.62 -12.08
CA GLY A 305 13.63 13.98 -12.50
C GLY A 305 14.89 14.81 -12.83
N HIS A 306 16.06 14.39 -12.36
CA HIS A 306 17.32 15.09 -12.63
C HIS A 306 18.01 14.61 -13.91
N SER A 307 17.81 13.35 -14.35
CA SER A 307 18.55 12.75 -15.48
C SER A 307 17.67 12.41 -16.70
N ASP A 308 16.39 12.09 -16.48
CA ASP A 308 15.50 11.56 -17.52
C ASP A 308 14.44 12.59 -18.00
N LEU A 309 14.52 13.84 -17.52
CA LEU A 309 13.55 14.89 -17.83
C LEU A 309 13.62 15.34 -19.29
N VAL A 310 12.48 15.44 -19.93
CA VAL A 310 12.38 15.96 -21.29
C VAL A 310 12.56 17.48 -21.31
N GLY A 311 13.59 17.93 -22.00
CA GLY A 311 13.84 19.33 -22.24
C GLY A 311 14.82 19.97 -21.25
N LYS A 312 14.34 20.70 -20.23
CA LYS A 312 15.18 21.49 -19.33
C LYS A 312 15.47 20.74 -18.02
N SER A 313 16.45 21.24 -17.26
CA SER A 313 16.71 20.78 -15.89
C SER A 313 15.49 20.94 -14.98
N PHE A 314 15.36 20.08 -13.97
CA PHE A 314 14.29 20.14 -12.98
C PHE A 314 14.22 21.51 -12.31
N SER A 315 13.11 22.18 -12.45
CA SER A 315 12.89 23.51 -11.87
C SER A 315 11.41 23.85 -11.86
N ILE A 316 10.86 24.16 -10.67
CA ILE A 316 9.49 24.60 -10.49
C ILE A 316 9.52 26.07 -10.06
N PRO A 317 9.05 27.02 -10.88
CA PRO A 317 9.01 28.43 -10.51
C PRO A 317 8.06 28.67 -9.32
N PRO A 318 8.28 29.76 -8.52
CA PRO A 318 7.27 30.15 -7.54
C PRO A 318 5.98 30.58 -8.24
N ASP A 319 4.87 30.50 -7.52
CA ASP A 319 3.52 30.88 -7.95
C ASP A 319 3.10 30.24 -9.27
N SER A 320 3.45 28.97 -9.47
CA SER A 320 3.15 28.25 -10.70
C SER A 320 2.63 26.83 -10.46
N VAL A 321 1.74 26.40 -11.36
CA VAL A 321 1.37 25.00 -11.52
C VAL A 321 1.96 24.50 -12.83
N ILE A 322 2.81 23.46 -12.76
CA ILE A 322 3.49 22.92 -13.95
C ILE A 322 3.44 21.40 -13.96
N THR A 323 3.49 20.83 -15.16
CA THR A 323 3.70 19.39 -15.34
C THR A 323 5.08 19.14 -15.91
N LEU A 324 5.86 18.32 -15.24
CA LEU A 324 7.14 17.81 -15.71
C LEU A 324 6.94 16.44 -16.35
N HIS A 325 7.79 16.12 -17.33
CA HIS A 325 7.72 14.89 -18.10
C HIS A 325 9.11 14.26 -18.21
N SER A 326 9.25 13.03 -17.75
CA SER A 326 10.44 12.19 -17.92
C SER A 326 10.17 11.03 -18.86
N ILE A 327 11.19 10.59 -19.58
CA ILE A 327 11.12 9.43 -20.47
C ILE A 327 12.33 8.51 -20.27
N LYS A 328 12.08 7.21 -20.41
CA LYS A 328 13.15 6.20 -20.39
C LYS A 328 12.91 5.15 -21.48
N LYS A 329 13.93 4.90 -22.27
CA LYS A 329 13.89 3.79 -23.24
C LYS A 329 14.27 2.49 -22.56
N VAL A 330 13.44 1.47 -22.74
CA VAL A 330 13.70 0.10 -22.28
C VAL A 330 14.56 -0.60 -23.32
N THR A 331 15.75 -1.05 -22.92
CA THR A 331 16.74 -1.63 -23.85
C THR A 331 16.56 -3.14 -24.05
N GLU A 332 16.03 -3.84 -23.04
CA GLU A 332 15.83 -5.28 -23.04
C GLU A 332 14.36 -5.62 -22.75
N LYS A 333 13.91 -6.78 -23.25
CA LYS A 333 12.57 -7.27 -22.93
C LYS A 333 12.56 -7.75 -21.48
N VAL A 334 11.62 -7.23 -20.68
CA VAL A 334 11.50 -7.55 -19.25
C VAL A 334 10.07 -7.89 -18.86
N SER A 335 9.93 -8.56 -17.72
CA SER A 335 8.68 -8.87 -17.05
C SER A 335 8.59 -8.07 -15.75
N ALA A 336 7.82 -6.98 -15.75
CA ALA A 336 7.63 -6.12 -14.59
C ALA A 336 6.56 -6.70 -13.64
N PHE A 337 6.78 -6.56 -12.32
CA PHE A 337 5.89 -7.12 -11.31
C PHE A 337 5.38 -6.11 -10.28
N SER A 338 6.03 -4.97 -10.14
CA SER A 338 5.58 -3.87 -9.28
C SER A 338 6.19 -2.55 -9.70
N LEU A 339 5.72 -1.47 -9.12
CA LEU A 339 6.33 -0.14 -9.27
C LEU A 339 6.18 0.70 -7.99
N LEU A 340 7.04 1.69 -7.84
CA LEU A 340 6.99 2.73 -6.82
C LEU A 340 7.08 4.09 -7.51
N VAL A 341 6.30 5.07 -7.05
CA VAL A 341 6.45 6.48 -7.42
C VAL A 341 6.77 7.30 -6.18
N HIS A 342 7.67 8.28 -6.33
CA HIS A 342 8.05 9.18 -5.25
C HIS A 342 8.11 10.63 -5.73
N ALA A 343 7.52 11.51 -4.93
CA ALA A 343 7.59 12.96 -5.02
C ALA A 343 7.36 13.55 -3.62
N HIS A 344 7.59 14.84 -3.45
CA HIS A 344 7.37 15.51 -2.18
C HIS A 344 6.01 16.24 -2.12
N HIS A 345 5.94 17.32 -1.34
CA HIS A 345 4.70 18.01 -0.95
C HIS A 345 4.01 18.79 -2.07
N LEU A 346 4.77 19.27 -3.07
CA LEU A 346 4.18 20.07 -4.15
C LEU A 346 3.52 19.24 -5.24
N ALA A 347 3.75 17.94 -5.26
CA ALA A 347 3.11 17.06 -6.23
C ALA A 347 1.59 17.07 -6.05
N LYS A 348 0.84 17.08 -7.14
CA LYS A 348 -0.63 17.09 -7.18
C LYS A 348 -1.18 15.86 -7.87
N SER A 349 -0.52 15.40 -8.92
CA SER A 349 -0.95 14.22 -9.67
C SER A 349 0.20 13.54 -10.38
N VAL A 350 0.05 12.25 -10.60
CA VAL A 350 1.02 11.39 -11.27
C VAL A 350 0.34 10.62 -12.40
N LEU A 351 1.04 10.47 -13.51
CA LEU A 351 0.64 9.60 -14.62
C LEU A 351 1.86 8.92 -15.21
N ALA A 352 1.83 7.59 -15.32
CA ALA A 352 2.84 6.84 -16.06
C ALA A 352 2.23 5.78 -16.95
N TYR A 353 2.82 5.60 -18.12
CA TYR A 353 2.46 4.58 -19.10
C TYR A 353 3.67 4.27 -19.98
N ILE A 354 3.58 3.18 -20.73
CA ILE A 354 4.59 2.76 -21.70
C ILE A 354 4.00 2.80 -23.09
N ILE A 355 4.79 3.28 -24.05
CA ILE A 355 4.51 3.11 -25.49
C ILE A 355 5.43 2.01 -26.00
N THR A 356 4.84 0.94 -26.54
CA THR A 356 5.57 -0.17 -27.15
C THR A 356 6.08 0.19 -28.56
N PRO A 357 7.03 -0.59 -29.12
CA PRO A 357 7.45 -0.40 -30.52
C PRO A 357 6.30 -0.52 -31.53
N GLU A 358 5.26 -1.28 -31.21
CA GLU A 358 4.05 -1.46 -32.00
C GLU A 358 3.05 -0.30 -31.82
N SER A 359 3.40 0.69 -31.00
CA SER A 359 2.57 1.84 -30.65
C SER A 359 1.37 1.52 -29.74
N ASP A 360 1.39 0.38 -29.05
CA ASP A 360 0.43 0.10 -28.00
C ASP A 360 0.76 0.86 -26.73
N THR A 361 -0.27 1.20 -25.96
CA THR A 361 -0.12 1.84 -24.65
C THR A 361 -0.36 0.84 -23.55
N LEU A 362 0.65 0.66 -22.68
CA LEU A 362 0.53 -0.15 -21.46
C LEU A 362 0.38 0.80 -20.26
N PRO A 363 -0.78 0.82 -19.57
CA PRO A 363 -0.98 1.67 -18.40
C PRO A 363 -0.12 1.17 -17.23
N LEU A 364 0.63 2.07 -16.59
CA LEU A 364 1.40 1.77 -15.38
C LEU A 364 0.67 2.26 -14.13
N ILE A 365 0.54 3.59 -13.97
CA ILE A 365 -0.11 4.18 -12.80
C ILE A 365 -0.71 5.54 -13.14
N LYS A 366 -1.83 5.86 -12.48
CA LYS A 366 -2.41 7.19 -12.43
C LYS A 366 -2.82 7.50 -11.00
N ILE A 367 -2.29 8.57 -10.45
CA ILE A 367 -2.66 9.11 -9.13
C ILE A 367 -3.28 10.49 -9.38
N PRO A 368 -4.63 10.63 -9.31
CA PRO A 368 -5.30 11.92 -9.58
C PRO A 368 -5.02 12.97 -8.52
N GLU A 369 -4.88 12.53 -7.27
CA GLU A 369 -4.65 13.36 -6.08
C GLU A 369 -3.49 12.76 -5.30
N TRP A 370 -2.30 13.38 -5.46
CA TRP A 370 -1.11 12.96 -4.74
C TRP A 370 -1.24 13.28 -3.25
N ASN A 371 -0.74 12.36 -2.42
CA ASN A 371 -0.60 12.59 -1.00
C ASN A 371 0.78 12.10 -0.55
N PHE A 372 1.60 13.02 -0.07
CA PHE A 372 2.98 12.74 0.37
C PHE A 372 3.06 11.67 1.45
N ASN A 373 2.03 11.53 2.29
CA ASN A 373 2.01 10.54 3.37
C ASN A 373 1.72 9.12 2.90
N TRP A 374 1.32 8.91 1.63
CA TRP A 374 0.84 7.62 1.14
C TRP A 374 1.52 7.25 -0.18
N GLN A 375 2.70 6.62 -0.08
CA GLN A 375 3.56 6.27 -1.22
C GLN A 375 3.80 4.76 -1.24
N PHE A 376 2.88 4.03 -1.85
CA PHE A 376 2.89 2.57 -1.85
C PHE A 376 3.76 1.97 -2.95
N ILE A 377 4.24 0.74 -2.72
CA ILE A 377 4.68 -0.16 -3.79
C ILE A 377 3.43 -0.77 -4.39
N TYR A 378 3.17 -0.50 -5.68
CA TYR A 378 2.00 -0.98 -6.41
C TYR A 378 2.32 -2.33 -7.06
N LYS A 379 1.78 -3.42 -6.51
CA LYS A 379 2.03 -4.80 -6.93
C LYS A 379 1.07 -5.22 -8.04
N PHE A 380 1.61 -5.74 -9.15
CA PHE A 380 0.80 -6.20 -10.27
C PHE A 380 0.18 -7.57 -9.99
N GLU A 381 -0.96 -7.86 -10.58
CA GLU A 381 -1.64 -9.17 -10.48
C GLU A 381 -0.93 -10.24 -11.29
N LYS A 382 -0.28 -9.84 -12.38
CA LYS A 382 0.52 -10.65 -13.28
C LYS A 382 1.67 -9.85 -13.85
N PHE A 383 2.65 -10.51 -14.42
CA PHE A 383 3.72 -9.80 -15.11
C PHE A 383 3.18 -8.87 -16.20
N GLU A 384 3.69 -7.65 -16.21
CA GLU A 384 3.56 -6.75 -17.36
C GLU A 384 4.77 -6.93 -18.26
N ILE A 385 4.54 -7.42 -19.47
CA ILE A 385 5.62 -7.68 -20.42
C ILE A 385 5.96 -6.40 -21.16
N ILE A 386 7.17 -5.91 -20.95
CA ILE A 386 7.66 -4.68 -21.56
C ILE A 386 8.66 -5.05 -22.67
N PRO A 387 8.31 -4.89 -23.95
CA PRO A 387 9.20 -5.18 -25.06
C PRO A 387 10.45 -4.29 -25.09
N ALA A 388 11.55 -4.83 -25.59
CA ALA A 388 12.74 -4.03 -25.88
C ALA A 388 12.38 -2.94 -26.90
N GLY A 389 12.89 -1.72 -26.73
CA GLY A 389 12.57 -0.56 -27.57
C GLY A 389 11.35 0.25 -27.10
N SER A 390 10.59 -0.24 -26.12
CA SER A 390 9.51 0.50 -25.48
C SER A 390 10.03 1.79 -24.83
N VAL A 391 9.14 2.78 -24.68
CA VAL A 391 9.44 4.05 -24.01
C VAL A 391 8.47 4.23 -22.83
N VAL A 392 9.03 4.35 -21.63
CA VAL A 392 8.28 4.75 -20.44
C VAL A 392 8.07 6.25 -20.46
N HIS A 393 6.84 6.70 -20.24
CA HIS A 393 6.46 8.09 -20.06
C HIS A 393 6.00 8.30 -18.62
N TYR A 394 6.57 9.29 -17.94
CA TYR A 394 6.26 9.62 -16.54
C TYR A 394 6.01 11.12 -16.41
N TYR A 395 4.85 11.49 -15.89
CA TYR A 395 4.41 12.86 -15.68
C TYR A 395 4.09 13.10 -14.22
N VAL A 396 4.55 14.22 -13.69
CA VAL A 396 4.13 14.73 -12.38
C VAL A 396 3.72 16.18 -12.50
N THR A 397 2.54 16.51 -12.01
CA THR A 397 2.06 17.89 -11.90
C THR A 397 2.36 18.41 -10.50
N TYR A 398 2.99 19.57 -10.42
CA TYR A 398 3.36 20.27 -9.19
C TYR A 398 2.60 21.58 -9.07
N ASP A 399 2.21 21.91 -7.84
CA ASP A 399 1.59 23.18 -7.48
C ASP A 399 2.47 23.91 -6.45
N ASN A 400 3.26 24.87 -6.92
CA ASN A 400 4.12 25.72 -6.10
C ASN A 400 3.49 27.11 -5.92
N THR A 401 2.17 27.16 -5.70
CA THR A 401 1.45 28.41 -5.41
C THR A 401 1.32 28.62 -3.90
N ALA A 402 1.01 29.88 -3.50
CA ALA A 402 0.72 30.23 -2.13
C ALA A 402 -0.63 29.66 -1.63
N GLU A 403 -1.52 29.32 -2.55
CA GLU A 403 -2.83 28.70 -2.27
C GLU A 403 -2.73 27.21 -1.97
N ASN A 404 -1.60 26.57 -2.31
CA ASN A 404 -1.39 25.17 -1.99
C ASN A 404 -1.10 25.01 -0.48
N PRO A 405 -2.00 24.40 0.31
CA PRO A 405 -1.80 24.25 1.77
C PRO A 405 -0.64 23.32 2.13
N GLU A 406 -0.23 22.45 1.19
CA GLU A 406 0.89 21.50 1.37
C GLU A 406 2.25 22.12 0.99
N ASN A 407 2.27 23.39 0.52
CA ASN A 407 3.54 24.05 0.15
C ASN A 407 4.37 24.34 1.41
N PRO A 408 5.54 23.70 1.59
CA PRO A 408 6.37 23.92 2.76
C PRO A 408 7.03 25.29 2.77
N ASN A 409 6.94 26.04 1.66
CA ASN A 409 7.58 27.34 1.48
C ASN A 409 6.55 28.46 1.44
N ASN A 410 6.60 29.36 2.43
CA ASN A 410 5.74 30.55 2.48
C ASN A 410 6.60 31.81 2.74
N PRO A 411 6.77 32.71 1.75
CA PRO A 411 6.21 32.68 0.39
C PRO A 411 6.83 31.58 -0.49
N PRO A 412 6.15 31.17 -1.58
CA PRO A 412 6.68 30.22 -2.55
C PRO A 412 8.05 30.63 -3.06
N LYS A 413 8.96 29.68 -3.20
CA LYS A 413 10.31 29.91 -3.74
C LYS A 413 10.56 29.02 -4.96
N LYS A 414 11.62 29.29 -5.69
CA LYS A 414 12.05 28.43 -6.79
C LYS A 414 12.51 27.08 -6.26
N ILE A 415 11.89 26.00 -6.69
CA ILE A 415 12.17 24.62 -6.30
C ILE A 415 13.14 23.97 -7.31
N ARG A 416 14.02 23.12 -6.77
CA ARG A 416 14.98 22.32 -7.52
C ARG A 416 14.84 20.85 -7.12
N TYR A 417 15.47 19.96 -7.88
CA TYR A 417 15.59 18.57 -7.51
C TYR A 417 16.51 18.45 -6.28
N SER A 418 16.01 17.84 -5.19
CA SER A 418 16.77 17.58 -3.96
C SER A 418 16.02 16.57 -3.10
N PHE A 419 16.77 15.89 -2.23
CA PHE A 419 16.23 15.03 -1.17
C PHE A 419 15.63 15.83 0.02
N ASP A 420 15.81 17.15 0.06
CA ASP A 420 15.28 18.00 1.13
C ASP A 420 13.76 18.13 0.97
N ALA A 421 12.99 17.97 2.05
CA ALA A 421 11.52 17.99 2.02
C ALA A 421 10.90 19.33 1.55
N ASP A 422 11.64 20.42 1.65
CA ASP A 422 11.24 21.75 1.16
C ASP A 422 11.58 21.99 -0.32
N GLN A 423 12.20 21.01 -0.97
CA GLN A 423 12.46 20.89 -2.40
C GLN A 423 11.57 19.79 -2.98
N GLU A 424 11.90 19.28 -4.19
CA GLU A 424 11.09 18.25 -4.83
C GLU A 424 11.92 17.14 -5.48
N MET A 425 11.29 15.99 -5.61
CA MET A 425 11.75 14.83 -6.37
C MET A 425 10.74 14.43 -7.43
N MET A 426 11.14 13.61 -8.38
CA MET A 426 10.31 13.00 -9.41
C MET A 426 10.88 11.63 -9.75
N GLU A 427 10.42 10.60 -9.05
CA GLU A 427 10.99 9.27 -9.17
C GLU A 427 9.93 8.25 -9.57
N LEU A 428 10.29 7.37 -10.49
CA LEU A 428 9.53 6.16 -10.82
C LEU A 428 10.50 4.98 -10.88
N PHE A 429 10.23 3.96 -10.10
CA PHE A 429 10.95 2.69 -10.10
C PHE A 429 10.00 1.59 -10.58
N ILE A 430 10.37 0.88 -11.65
CA ILE A 430 9.62 -0.28 -12.14
C ILE A 430 10.47 -1.52 -11.85
N TYR A 431 9.99 -2.37 -10.97
CA TYR A 431 10.67 -3.61 -10.58
C TYR A 431 10.39 -4.68 -11.62
N ALA A 432 11.43 -5.24 -12.20
CA ALA A 432 11.32 -6.18 -13.29
C ALA A 432 12.41 -7.27 -13.23
N VAL A 433 12.14 -8.39 -13.85
CA VAL A 433 13.11 -9.46 -14.11
C VAL A 433 13.32 -9.60 -15.62
N PRO A 434 14.47 -10.13 -16.09
CA PRO A 434 14.61 -10.51 -17.49
C PRO A 434 13.45 -11.39 -17.94
N TYR A 435 12.88 -11.09 -19.12
CA TYR A 435 11.73 -11.85 -19.64
C TYR A 435 12.08 -13.34 -19.82
N LYS A 436 11.13 -14.19 -19.47
CA LYS A 436 11.16 -15.64 -19.75
C LYS A 436 9.86 -16.03 -20.46
N ASP A 437 9.96 -16.91 -21.43
CA ASP A 437 8.79 -17.41 -22.17
C ASP A 437 7.76 -18.01 -21.22
N GLY A 438 6.51 -17.55 -21.33
CA GLY A 438 5.40 -17.96 -20.48
C GLY A 438 5.06 -16.98 -19.34
N ASP A 439 5.90 -15.97 -19.08
CA ASP A 439 5.63 -14.96 -18.04
C ASP A 439 4.29 -14.25 -18.24
N GLU A 440 3.87 -14.02 -19.48
CA GLU A 440 2.60 -13.39 -19.83
C GLU A 440 1.38 -14.15 -19.31
N ASN A 441 1.52 -15.44 -19.02
CA ASN A 441 0.47 -16.32 -18.50
C ASN A 441 0.69 -16.72 -17.04
N THR A 442 1.78 -16.28 -16.43
CA THR A 442 2.13 -16.65 -15.06
C THR A 442 1.53 -15.65 -14.08
N PRO A 443 0.61 -16.08 -13.20
CA PRO A 443 0.15 -15.22 -12.11
C PRO A 443 1.29 -14.95 -11.14
N LEU A 444 1.31 -13.75 -10.58
CA LEU A 444 2.26 -13.40 -9.52
C LEU A 444 1.70 -13.88 -8.18
N ASN A 445 2.39 -14.84 -7.59
CA ASN A 445 2.08 -15.31 -6.26
C ASN A 445 3.02 -14.59 -5.29
N TYR A 446 2.44 -13.80 -4.40
CA TYR A 446 3.11 -13.33 -3.21
C TYR A 446 2.71 -14.29 -2.10
N SER A 447 3.61 -14.69 -1.21
CA SER A 447 3.25 -15.58 -0.10
C SER A 447 2.07 -14.94 0.63
N THR A 448 0.89 -15.54 0.47
CA THR A 448 -0.33 -15.01 1.07
C THR A 448 -0.25 -15.18 2.58
N GLU A 449 -0.51 -14.10 3.28
CA GLU A 449 -0.79 -14.06 4.71
C GLU A 449 -1.91 -15.03 5.13
#